data_8a7eb6d1719b9a70d3b92ca05de33fe8
#
_entry.id   8a7eb6d1719b9a70d3b92ca05de33fe8
#
_cell.length_a   1.000
_cell.length_b   1.000
_cell.length_c   1.000
_cell.angle_alpha   90.00
_cell.angle_beta   90.00
_cell.angle_gamma   90.00
#
_symmetry.space_group_name_H-M   'P 1'
#
loop_
_entity.id
_entity.type
_entity.pdbx_description
1 polymer ?
#
loop_
_entity_poly.entity_id
_entity_poly.type
_entity_poly.pdbx_seq_one_letter_code
_entity_poly.pdbx_strand_id
1 'polypeptide(L)'
;MIRHFKIIVCFTAFAGLFILPLSVSSQQEMTREERIKALEKLKLEEEKFEVNALGMISKSTPLEIENLELPPLSVFLDAVVENATVKRAQSQVEQTKNEYRIQKRDWLNYIKLSGMYSYGRYNVIGNASDEFTPMYQTTMSSAQHNFNVGANVSVSLGDLFNRPLKLKKYKYNIEQLQYTQEEVMEDRRLKVLEAYNAVTEQLATIRAKAETAALYNAQMKISEFNFIQGKIDIITLSLERGRRSGAVTNYEQSRVALHNSIILLEMLTNVKIIKEK
;
A
#
# COMPACT_ATOMS: atom_id res chain seq x y z
N MET A 1 0.71 58.00 -19.54
CA MET A 1 1.89 58.55 -18.84
C MET A 1 2.99 57.55 -19.03
N ILE A 2 3.79 57.62 -20.09
CA ILE A 2 5.06 58.34 -20.28
C ILE A 2 6.07 57.89 -19.21
N ARG A 3 7.03 57.03 -19.57
CA ARG A 3 8.42 57.45 -19.78
C ARG A 3 9.27 56.31 -20.36
N HIS A 4 9.70 56.60 -21.58
CA HIS A 4 10.84 55.98 -22.27
C HIS A 4 12.14 56.20 -21.45
N PHE A 5 13.04 55.23 -21.46
CA PHE A 5 14.45 55.53 -21.32
C PHE A 5 15.22 54.70 -22.36
N LYS A 6 15.66 55.43 -23.39
CA LYS A 6 16.65 55.01 -24.39
C LYS A 6 18.02 55.10 -23.72
N ILE A 7 18.87 54.13 -23.85
CA ILE A 7 20.30 54.27 -23.75
C ILE A 7 20.93 53.76 -25.03
N ILE A 8 21.60 54.66 -25.65
CA ILE A 8 22.31 54.71 -26.92
C ILE A 8 23.67 54.03 -26.74
N VAL A 9 23.96 53.08 -27.61
CA VAL A 9 25.16 52.86 -28.45
C VAL A 9 26.46 53.48 -27.97
N CYS A 10 27.48 52.67 -27.79
CA CYS A 10 28.84 52.97 -28.21
C CYS A 10 29.47 51.76 -28.91
N PHE A 11 29.51 51.88 -30.23
CA PHE A 11 30.36 51.11 -31.11
C PHE A 11 31.77 51.65 -30.98
N THR A 12 32.71 50.82 -30.52
CA THR A 12 34.13 51.04 -30.85
C THR A 12 34.70 49.77 -31.36
N ALA A 13 34.92 49.77 -32.64
CA ALA A 13 35.71 48.82 -33.38
C ALA A 13 37.16 48.78 -32.79
N PHE A 14 37.58 47.59 -32.40
CA PHE A 14 39.02 47.30 -32.29
C PHE A 14 39.28 46.01 -33.07
N ALA A 15 39.64 46.19 -34.33
CA ALA A 15 40.19 45.18 -35.18
C ALA A 15 41.62 44.89 -34.67
N GLY A 16 41.75 43.91 -33.86
CA GLY A 16 43.03 43.31 -33.47
C GLY A 16 43.08 41.91 -33.99
N LEU A 17 43.68 41.77 -35.16
CA LEU A 17 44.01 40.52 -35.85
C LEU A 17 45.07 39.77 -35.03
N PHE A 18 44.66 38.99 -34.01
CA PHE A 18 45.52 38.01 -33.38
C PHE A 18 45.32 36.67 -34.11
N ILE A 19 46.15 36.46 -35.15
CA ILE A 19 46.40 35.12 -35.69
C ILE A 19 47.18 34.37 -34.61
N LEU A 20 46.48 33.77 -33.68
CA LEU A 20 47.07 32.68 -32.90
C LEU A 20 47.12 31.48 -33.82
N PRO A 21 48.29 30.83 -33.98
CA PRO A 21 48.33 29.56 -34.63
C PRO A 21 47.48 28.61 -33.82
N LEU A 22 46.34 28.18 -34.35
CA LEU A 22 45.68 26.99 -33.91
C LEU A 22 46.75 25.89 -34.01
N SER A 23 47.45 25.61 -32.92
CA SER A 23 48.15 24.37 -32.75
C SER A 23 47.06 23.31 -32.85
N VAL A 24 46.85 22.78 -34.04
CA VAL A 24 46.26 21.47 -34.23
C VAL A 24 47.13 20.56 -33.42
N SER A 25 46.69 20.31 -32.17
CA SER A 25 47.22 19.24 -31.36
C SER A 25 47.09 17.98 -32.23
N SER A 26 48.18 17.59 -32.88
CA SER A 26 48.28 16.30 -33.52
C SER A 26 47.88 15.30 -32.44
N GLN A 27 46.72 14.68 -32.59
CA GLN A 27 46.36 13.54 -31.76
C GLN A 27 47.51 12.57 -31.89
N GLN A 28 48.30 12.50 -30.84
CA GLN A 28 49.41 11.57 -30.74
C GLN A 28 48.78 10.19 -30.90
N GLU A 29 48.99 9.56 -32.04
CA GLU A 29 48.50 8.22 -32.34
C GLU A 29 49.02 7.29 -31.25
N MET A 30 48.16 6.94 -30.32
CA MET A 30 48.51 6.00 -29.25
C MET A 30 49.00 4.71 -29.88
N THR A 31 50.14 4.23 -29.41
CA THR A 31 50.67 2.94 -29.83
C THR A 31 49.72 1.82 -29.39
N ARG A 32 49.80 0.66 -30.05
CA ARG A 32 48.97 -0.50 -29.71
C ARG A 32 49.08 -0.88 -28.24
N GLU A 33 50.28 -0.81 -27.67
CA GLU A 33 50.51 -1.12 -26.25
C GLU A 33 49.90 -0.12 -25.31
N GLU A 34 49.92 1.16 -25.64
CA GLU A 34 49.29 2.22 -24.87
C GLU A 34 47.76 2.07 -24.88
N ARG A 35 47.19 1.66 -26.01
CA ARG A 35 45.73 1.36 -26.10
C ARG A 35 45.30 0.18 -25.24
N ILE A 36 46.13 -0.88 -25.20
CA ILE A 36 45.87 -2.05 -24.34
C ILE A 36 45.92 -1.62 -22.86
N LYS A 37 46.93 -0.86 -22.44
CA LYS A 37 47.03 -0.35 -21.05
C LYS A 37 45.89 0.58 -20.66
N ALA A 38 45.45 1.45 -21.59
CA ALA A 38 44.34 2.32 -21.38
C ALA A 38 43.02 1.52 -21.18
N LEU A 39 42.82 0.47 -21.98
CA LEU A 39 41.66 -0.41 -21.89
C LEU A 39 41.67 -1.23 -20.58
N GLU A 40 42.81 -1.75 -20.16
CA GLU A 40 42.97 -2.46 -18.89
C GLU A 40 42.64 -1.55 -17.70
N LYS A 41 43.16 -0.31 -17.73
CA LYS A 41 42.87 0.68 -16.68
C LYS A 41 41.39 0.98 -16.59
N LEU A 42 40.72 1.18 -17.74
CA LEU A 42 39.28 1.42 -17.79
C LEU A 42 38.46 0.22 -17.28
N LYS A 43 38.88 -1.01 -17.59
CA LYS A 43 38.24 -2.23 -17.07
C LYS A 43 38.36 -2.36 -15.55
N LEU A 44 39.55 -2.06 -15.04
CA LEU A 44 39.83 -2.13 -13.60
C LEU A 44 39.05 -1.07 -12.80
N GLU A 45 38.84 0.11 -13.38
CA GLU A 45 37.98 1.15 -12.79
C GLU A 45 36.50 0.73 -12.82
N GLU A 46 36.03 0.11 -13.91
CA GLU A 46 34.66 -0.41 -14.05
C GLU A 46 34.40 -1.53 -13.03
N GLU A 47 35.34 -2.49 -12.89
CA GLU A 47 35.23 -3.58 -11.91
C GLU A 47 35.16 -3.07 -10.47
N LYS A 48 35.94 -2.06 -10.11
CA LYS A 48 35.85 -1.41 -8.79
C LYS A 48 34.51 -0.73 -8.56
N PHE A 49 33.95 -0.12 -9.61
CA PHE A 49 32.64 0.53 -9.51
C PHE A 49 31.51 -0.49 -9.40
N GLU A 50 31.57 -1.58 -10.16
CA GLU A 50 30.60 -2.68 -10.07
C GLU A 50 30.65 -3.38 -8.72
N VAL A 51 31.82 -3.64 -8.14
CA VAL A 51 31.95 -4.24 -6.80
C VAL A 51 31.36 -3.35 -5.72
N ASN A 52 31.55 -2.03 -5.81
CA ASN A 52 30.95 -1.09 -4.88
C ASN A 52 29.44 -0.95 -5.06
N ALA A 53 28.94 -1.01 -6.29
CA ALA A 53 27.50 -0.98 -6.60
C ALA A 53 26.79 -2.29 -6.22
N LEU A 54 27.42 -3.45 -6.49
CA LEU A 54 26.91 -4.77 -6.12
C LEU A 54 26.87 -5.01 -4.60
N GLY A 55 27.75 -4.35 -3.83
CA GLY A 55 27.70 -4.38 -2.36
C GLY A 55 26.44 -3.73 -1.78
N MET A 56 25.79 -2.84 -2.52
CA MET A 56 24.55 -2.18 -2.15
C MET A 56 23.28 -2.86 -2.70
N ILE A 57 23.40 -3.65 -3.76
CA ILE A 57 22.28 -4.36 -4.38
C ILE A 57 22.32 -5.80 -3.91
N SER A 58 21.48 -6.13 -2.95
CA SER A 58 21.31 -7.48 -2.42
C SER A 58 21.22 -8.52 -3.56
N LYS A 59 21.97 -9.62 -3.39
CA LYS A 59 22.06 -10.80 -4.27
C LYS A 59 20.75 -11.55 -4.55
N SER A 60 19.60 -10.96 -4.32
CA SER A 60 18.32 -11.66 -4.13
C SER A 60 17.27 -11.43 -5.21
N THR A 61 17.66 -11.24 -6.47
CA THR A 61 16.67 -11.37 -7.55
C THR A 61 17.02 -12.55 -8.42
N PRO A 62 16.29 -13.67 -8.30
CA PRO A 62 16.53 -14.85 -9.13
C PRO A 62 16.32 -14.52 -10.61
N LEU A 63 17.19 -15.07 -11.46
CA LEU A 63 17.09 -15.08 -12.93
C LEU A 63 15.78 -15.73 -13.45
N GLU A 64 14.99 -16.33 -12.55
CA GLU A 64 13.74 -17.03 -12.84
C GLU A 64 12.55 -16.08 -13.17
N ILE A 65 12.71 -14.77 -12.92
CA ILE A 65 11.59 -13.80 -13.12
C ILE A 65 11.31 -13.55 -14.61
N GLU A 66 12.28 -13.72 -15.49
CA GLU A 66 12.13 -13.48 -16.94
C GLU A 66 11.23 -14.50 -17.64
N ASN A 67 11.13 -15.71 -17.10
CA ASN A 67 10.31 -16.81 -17.62
C ASN A 67 9.05 -17.07 -16.77
N LEU A 68 8.63 -16.07 -15.98
CA LEU A 68 7.48 -16.18 -15.13
C LEU A 68 6.20 -16.30 -15.97
N GLU A 69 5.47 -17.40 -15.82
CA GLU A 69 4.11 -17.55 -16.34
C GLU A 69 3.14 -16.98 -15.30
N LEU A 70 2.51 -15.86 -15.66
CA LEU A 70 1.54 -15.22 -14.79
C LEU A 70 0.21 -16.00 -14.84
N PRO A 71 -0.38 -16.37 -13.69
CA PRO A 71 -1.73 -16.95 -13.65
C PRO A 71 -2.76 -16.03 -14.30
N PRO A 72 -3.89 -16.55 -14.79
CA PRO A 72 -4.93 -15.72 -15.40
C PRO A 72 -5.52 -14.75 -14.37
N LEU A 73 -5.93 -13.58 -14.85
CA LEU A 73 -6.48 -12.48 -14.03
C LEU A 73 -7.65 -12.94 -13.12
N SER A 74 -8.46 -13.91 -13.58
CA SER A 74 -9.60 -14.43 -12.81
C SER A 74 -9.20 -14.94 -11.42
N VAL A 75 -8.05 -15.62 -11.31
CA VAL A 75 -7.54 -16.16 -10.03
C VAL A 75 -7.28 -15.04 -9.03
N PHE A 76 -6.72 -13.92 -9.49
CA PHE A 76 -6.44 -12.76 -8.64
C PHE A 76 -7.72 -12.01 -8.26
N LEU A 77 -8.69 -11.89 -9.17
CA LEU A 77 -9.97 -11.24 -8.88
C LEU A 77 -10.82 -12.04 -7.89
N ASP A 78 -10.77 -13.37 -7.95
CA ASP A 78 -11.46 -14.25 -7.01
C ASP A 78 -10.81 -14.15 -5.61
N ALA A 79 -9.49 -14.03 -5.55
CA ALA A 79 -8.76 -13.87 -4.30
C ALA A 79 -9.05 -12.54 -3.57
N VAL A 80 -9.61 -11.52 -4.25
CA VAL A 80 -9.99 -10.24 -3.62
C VAL A 80 -10.97 -10.43 -2.47
N VAL A 81 -11.85 -11.42 -2.53
CA VAL A 81 -12.84 -11.70 -1.48
C VAL A 81 -12.16 -12.03 -0.15
N GLU A 82 -10.97 -12.63 -0.20
CA GLU A 82 -10.17 -12.96 0.99
C GLU A 82 -9.43 -11.74 1.60
N ASN A 83 -9.45 -10.60 0.93
CA ASN A 83 -8.76 -9.39 1.39
C ASN A 83 -9.36 -8.87 2.70
N ALA A 84 -8.49 -8.48 3.63
CA ALA A 84 -8.87 -8.02 4.96
C ALA A 84 -9.84 -6.81 4.93
N THR A 85 -9.71 -5.90 3.96
CA THR A 85 -10.60 -4.73 3.85
C THR A 85 -12.01 -5.14 3.41
N VAL A 86 -12.14 -6.11 2.51
CA VAL A 86 -13.43 -6.66 2.07
C VAL A 86 -14.08 -7.43 3.23
N LYS A 87 -13.33 -8.28 3.94
CA LYS A 87 -13.82 -8.99 5.13
C LYS A 87 -14.27 -8.03 6.23
N ARG A 88 -13.57 -6.92 6.43
CA ARG A 88 -13.98 -5.87 7.37
C ARG A 88 -15.32 -5.26 6.97
N ALA A 89 -15.50 -4.90 5.71
CA ALA A 89 -16.79 -4.34 5.24
C ALA A 89 -17.93 -5.35 5.40
N GLN A 90 -17.69 -6.64 5.09
CA GLN A 90 -18.64 -7.71 5.32
C GLN A 90 -19.00 -7.86 6.80
N SER A 91 -18.00 -7.80 7.69
CA SER A 91 -18.25 -7.87 9.15
C SER A 91 -19.09 -6.71 9.65
N GLN A 92 -18.94 -5.50 9.11
CA GLN A 92 -19.78 -4.34 9.44
C GLN A 92 -21.23 -4.56 9.04
N VAL A 93 -21.50 -5.14 7.86
CA VAL A 93 -22.85 -5.51 7.43
C VAL A 93 -23.46 -6.51 8.40
N GLU A 94 -22.73 -7.57 8.77
CA GLU A 94 -23.22 -8.59 9.71
C GLU A 94 -23.43 -8.02 11.12
N GLN A 95 -22.56 -7.14 11.58
CA GLN A 95 -22.75 -6.43 12.86
C GLN A 95 -24.08 -5.66 12.86
N THR A 96 -24.34 -4.86 11.83
CA THR A 96 -25.58 -4.06 11.75
C THR A 96 -26.82 -4.94 11.58
N LYS A 97 -26.71 -6.08 10.89
CA LYS A 97 -27.78 -7.08 10.85
C LYS A 97 -28.10 -7.64 12.25
N ASN A 98 -27.08 -7.89 13.06
CA ASN A 98 -27.25 -8.33 14.44
C ASN A 98 -27.88 -7.23 15.31
N GLU A 99 -27.46 -5.99 15.16
CA GLU A 99 -28.07 -4.83 15.83
C GLU A 99 -29.56 -4.69 15.44
N TYR A 100 -29.89 -4.86 14.16
CA TYR A 100 -31.28 -4.91 13.72
C TYR A 100 -32.09 -6.03 14.39
N ARG A 101 -31.49 -7.23 14.53
CA ARG A 101 -32.14 -8.36 15.23
C ARG A 101 -32.36 -8.05 16.72
N ILE A 102 -31.40 -7.39 17.38
CA ILE A 102 -31.50 -6.93 18.76
C ILE A 102 -32.64 -5.91 18.85
N GLN A 103 -32.63 -4.89 17.99
CA GLN A 103 -33.69 -3.86 17.98
C GLN A 103 -35.07 -4.43 17.69
N LYS A 104 -35.19 -5.48 16.89
CA LYS A 104 -36.45 -6.19 16.67
C LYS A 104 -36.95 -6.85 17.95
N ARG A 105 -36.09 -7.26 18.88
CA ARG A 105 -36.42 -7.88 20.16
C ARG A 105 -36.50 -6.89 21.32
N ASP A 106 -36.22 -5.62 21.09
CA ASP A 106 -36.17 -4.55 22.11
C ASP A 106 -37.49 -4.37 22.87
N TRP A 107 -38.62 -4.84 22.29
CA TRP A 107 -39.91 -4.89 22.97
C TRP A 107 -39.88 -5.75 24.23
N LEU A 108 -38.98 -6.70 24.38
CA LEU A 108 -38.83 -7.50 25.59
C LEU A 108 -38.38 -6.64 26.79
N ASN A 109 -37.73 -5.50 26.55
CA ASN A 109 -37.30 -4.56 27.57
C ASN A 109 -38.46 -3.83 28.23
N TYR A 110 -39.67 -3.89 27.62
CA TYR A 110 -40.90 -3.36 28.25
C TYR A 110 -41.41 -4.22 29.40
N ILE A 111 -40.95 -5.47 29.46
CA ILE A 111 -41.31 -6.43 30.51
C ILE A 111 -40.11 -6.62 31.43
N LYS A 112 -40.23 -6.10 32.64
CA LYS A 112 -39.19 -6.25 33.67
C LYS A 112 -39.65 -7.21 34.74
N LEU A 113 -38.95 -8.29 34.92
CA LEU A 113 -39.11 -9.21 36.04
C LEU A 113 -38.12 -8.81 37.13
N SER A 114 -38.60 -8.62 38.34
CA SER A 114 -37.77 -8.32 39.50
C SER A 114 -38.01 -9.36 40.58
N GLY A 115 -36.96 -9.91 41.13
CA GLY A 115 -36.97 -10.79 42.30
C GLY A 115 -36.03 -10.25 43.36
N MET A 116 -36.51 -10.03 44.53
CA MET A 116 -35.70 -9.57 45.67
C MET A 116 -35.86 -10.54 46.83
N TYR A 117 -34.77 -11.05 47.30
CA TYR A 117 -34.70 -11.83 48.53
C TYR A 117 -33.85 -11.08 49.54
N SER A 118 -34.42 -10.79 50.71
CA SER A 118 -33.66 -10.20 51.80
C SER A 118 -33.88 -10.99 53.10
N TYR A 119 -32.76 -11.29 53.75
CA TYR A 119 -32.75 -11.92 55.06
C TYR A 119 -32.09 -10.96 56.06
N GLY A 120 -32.76 -10.70 57.14
CA GLY A 120 -32.23 -9.82 58.19
C GLY A 120 -33.09 -9.80 59.45
N ARG A 121 -32.58 -9.18 60.48
CA ARG A 121 -33.33 -8.88 61.70
C ARG A 121 -33.98 -7.49 61.50
N TYR A 122 -35.29 -7.46 61.44
CA TYR A 122 -36.06 -6.24 61.32
C TYR A 122 -36.70 -5.91 62.64
N ASN A 123 -36.53 -4.67 63.11
CA ASN A 123 -37.26 -4.18 64.28
C ASN A 123 -38.63 -3.70 63.82
N VAL A 124 -39.67 -4.40 64.18
CA VAL A 124 -41.04 -4.00 63.94
C VAL A 124 -41.51 -3.27 65.17
N ILE A 125 -41.89 -2.02 64.98
CA ILE A 125 -42.54 -1.21 66.02
C ILE A 125 -44.03 -1.49 65.96
N GLY A 126 -44.51 -2.24 66.89
CA GLY A 126 -45.95 -2.50 67.08
C GLY A 126 -46.53 -1.47 68.01
N ASN A 127 -47.49 -0.68 67.51
CA ASN A 127 -48.33 0.18 68.34
C ASN A 127 -49.61 -0.61 68.72
N ALA A 128 -49.69 -1.04 69.97
CA ALA A 128 -50.94 -1.56 70.51
C ALA A 128 -51.53 -0.47 71.39
N SER A 129 -52.63 0.04 70.99
CA SER A 129 -53.47 0.96 71.79
C SER A 129 -54.87 0.37 71.95
N ASP A 130 -55.16 -0.11 73.15
CA ASP A 130 -56.53 -0.40 73.58
C ASP A 130 -57.05 0.76 74.46
N GLU A 131 -58.34 0.97 74.46
CA GLU A 131 -59.07 2.09 75.08
C GLU A 131 -58.82 2.25 76.60
N PHE A 132 -58.14 1.21 77.23
CA PHE A 132 -57.89 1.15 78.67
C PHE A 132 -56.40 0.95 79.03
N THR A 133 -55.48 0.85 78.03
CA THR A 133 -54.08 0.64 78.32
C THR A 133 -53.17 1.72 77.68
N PRO A 134 -52.16 2.22 78.45
CA PRO A 134 -51.25 3.19 77.88
C PRO A 134 -50.46 2.59 76.71
N MET A 135 -50.24 3.44 75.71
CA MET A 135 -49.56 3.10 74.49
C MET A 135 -48.19 2.47 74.74
N TYR A 136 -48.04 1.17 74.50
CA TYR A 136 -46.74 0.47 74.55
C TYR A 136 -46.13 0.39 73.20
N GLN A 137 -44.95 0.94 73.06
CA GLN A 137 -44.09 0.74 71.90
C GLN A 137 -43.23 -0.48 72.15
N THR A 138 -43.61 -1.59 71.59
CA THR A 138 -42.81 -2.82 71.63
C THR A 138 -41.97 -2.97 70.39
N THR A 139 -40.68 -2.95 70.54
CA THR A 139 -39.71 -3.32 69.51
C THR A 139 -39.48 -4.83 69.52
N MET A 140 -40.07 -5.56 68.61
CA MET A 140 -39.78 -6.95 68.42
C MET A 140 -38.69 -7.12 67.33
N SER A 141 -37.55 -7.62 67.73
CA SER A 141 -36.50 -7.98 66.77
C SER A 141 -36.68 -9.45 66.38
N SER A 142 -37.15 -9.69 65.17
CA SER A 142 -37.29 -11.04 64.63
C SER A 142 -36.47 -11.22 63.33
N ALA A 143 -35.91 -12.38 63.15
CA ALA A 143 -35.28 -12.75 61.90
C ALA A 143 -36.39 -13.03 60.89
N GLN A 144 -36.43 -12.25 59.81
CA GLN A 144 -37.46 -12.37 58.78
C GLN A 144 -36.78 -12.65 57.40
N HIS A 145 -37.44 -13.52 56.67
CA HIS A 145 -37.14 -13.76 55.25
C HIS A 145 -38.18 -13.02 54.43
N ASN A 146 -37.76 -11.99 53.72
CA ASN A 146 -38.60 -11.27 52.79
C ASN A 146 -38.32 -11.71 51.39
N PHE A 147 -39.30 -12.26 50.74
CA PHE A 147 -39.29 -12.64 49.34
C PHE A 147 -40.29 -11.82 48.57
N ASN A 148 -39.81 -11.06 47.58
CA ASN A 148 -40.67 -10.23 46.75
C ASN A 148 -40.40 -10.56 45.28
N VAL A 149 -41.40 -10.98 44.57
CA VAL A 149 -41.41 -11.20 43.11
C VAL A 149 -42.38 -10.23 42.48
N GLY A 150 -41.85 -9.42 41.58
CA GLY A 150 -42.65 -8.44 40.86
C GLY A 150 -42.46 -8.55 39.35
N ALA A 151 -43.53 -8.35 38.61
CA ALA A 151 -43.49 -8.13 37.16
C ALA A 151 -43.96 -6.73 36.88
N ASN A 152 -43.19 -5.94 36.16
CA ASN A 152 -43.55 -4.60 35.77
C ASN A 152 -43.53 -4.50 34.23
N VAL A 153 -44.62 -3.95 33.65
CA VAL A 153 -44.76 -3.64 32.24
C VAL A 153 -44.75 -2.13 32.08
N SER A 154 -43.69 -1.61 31.44
CA SER A 154 -43.51 -0.18 31.21
C SER A 154 -43.28 0.08 29.73
N VAL A 155 -44.25 0.70 29.06
CA VAL A 155 -44.19 1.01 27.62
C VAL A 155 -44.29 2.52 27.44
N SER A 156 -43.27 3.08 26.76
CA SER A 156 -43.30 4.48 26.34
C SER A 156 -44.17 4.64 25.08
N LEU A 157 -45.07 5.62 25.07
CA LEU A 157 -45.86 5.96 23.87
C LEU A 157 -44.95 6.31 22.67
N GLY A 158 -43.85 7.04 22.93
CA GLY A 158 -42.89 7.37 21.88
C GLY A 158 -42.25 6.13 21.24
N ASP A 159 -42.02 5.09 22.04
CA ASP A 159 -41.45 3.85 21.48
C ASP A 159 -42.45 3.07 20.64
N LEU A 160 -43.73 3.06 21.04
CA LEU A 160 -44.79 2.42 20.26
C LEU A 160 -44.92 2.99 18.84
N PHE A 161 -44.97 4.33 18.75
CA PHE A 161 -45.11 4.99 17.45
C PHE A 161 -43.81 5.04 16.62
N ASN A 162 -42.67 5.20 17.27
CA ASN A 162 -41.37 5.34 16.57
C ASN A 162 -40.71 4.01 16.25
N ARG A 163 -41.12 2.90 16.84
CA ARG A 163 -40.52 1.58 16.62
C ARG A 163 -40.47 1.16 15.14
N PRO A 164 -41.54 1.27 14.35
CA PRO A 164 -41.49 0.91 12.94
C PRO A 164 -40.53 1.79 12.16
N LEU A 165 -40.39 3.06 12.51
CA LEU A 165 -39.43 3.97 11.90
C LEU A 165 -38.00 3.63 12.29
N LYS A 166 -37.74 3.28 13.56
CA LYS A 166 -36.43 2.78 14.02
C LYS A 166 -36.02 1.52 13.25
N LEU A 167 -36.92 0.55 13.09
CA LEU A 167 -36.64 -0.67 12.34
C LEU A 167 -36.38 -0.38 10.84
N LYS A 168 -37.13 0.55 10.25
CA LYS A 168 -36.91 0.97 8.86
C LYS A 168 -35.54 1.66 8.68
N LYS A 169 -35.12 2.49 9.65
CA LYS A 169 -33.81 3.11 9.68
C LYS A 169 -32.70 2.06 9.66
N TYR A 170 -32.81 1.02 10.49
CA TYR A 170 -31.80 -0.06 10.49
C TYR A 170 -31.77 -0.81 9.16
N LYS A 171 -32.89 -1.03 8.48
CA LYS A 171 -32.89 -1.63 7.14
C LYS A 171 -32.14 -0.78 6.13
N TYR A 172 -32.37 0.53 6.12
CA TYR A 172 -31.63 1.43 5.24
C TYR A 172 -30.13 1.48 5.57
N ASN A 173 -29.77 1.43 6.85
CA ASN A 173 -28.37 1.33 7.22
C ASN A 173 -27.71 0.05 6.71
N ILE A 174 -28.41 -1.09 6.76
CA ILE A 174 -27.90 -2.36 6.21
C ILE A 174 -27.71 -2.24 4.70
N GLU A 175 -28.71 -1.70 4.00
CA GLU A 175 -28.64 -1.49 2.55
C GLU A 175 -27.49 -0.55 2.17
N GLN A 176 -27.31 0.56 2.87
CA GLN A 176 -26.18 1.47 2.67
C GLN A 176 -24.84 0.79 2.89
N LEU A 177 -24.70 -0.03 3.94
CA LEU A 177 -23.47 -0.77 4.20
C LEU A 177 -23.21 -1.87 3.17
N GLN A 178 -24.26 -2.46 2.58
CA GLN A 178 -24.11 -3.40 1.47
C GLN A 178 -23.55 -2.72 0.22
N TYR A 179 -24.06 -1.53 -0.13
CA TYR A 179 -23.47 -0.74 -1.23
C TYR A 179 -22.04 -0.32 -0.93
N THR A 180 -21.74 0.07 0.31
CA THR A 180 -20.33 0.35 0.70
C THR A 180 -19.45 -0.90 0.60
N GLN A 181 -19.95 -2.08 0.92
CA GLN A 181 -19.22 -3.33 0.75
C GLN A 181 -18.95 -3.63 -0.74
N GLU A 182 -19.93 -3.40 -1.62
CA GLU A 182 -19.77 -3.55 -3.07
C GLU A 182 -18.73 -2.55 -3.61
N GLU A 183 -18.81 -1.28 -3.22
CA GLU A 183 -17.87 -0.24 -3.57
C GLU A 183 -16.43 -0.60 -3.16
N VAL A 184 -16.23 -1.09 -1.93
CA VAL A 184 -14.93 -1.54 -1.44
C VAL A 184 -14.42 -2.74 -2.25
N MET A 185 -15.31 -3.65 -2.64
CA MET A 185 -14.94 -4.81 -3.46
C MET A 185 -14.53 -4.38 -4.87
N GLU A 186 -15.26 -3.47 -5.49
CA GLU A 186 -14.96 -2.92 -6.82
C GLU A 186 -13.64 -2.13 -6.81
N ASP A 187 -13.41 -1.28 -5.80
CA ASP A 187 -12.15 -0.55 -5.63
C ASP A 187 -10.96 -1.52 -5.52
N ARG A 188 -11.12 -2.62 -4.79
CA ARG A 188 -10.07 -3.63 -4.67
C ARG A 188 -9.85 -4.40 -5.96
N ARG A 189 -10.90 -4.75 -6.68
CA ARG A 189 -10.79 -5.38 -8.00
C ARG A 189 -10.08 -4.48 -9.00
N LEU A 190 -10.39 -3.17 -8.98
CA LEU A 190 -9.73 -2.19 -9.84
C LEU A 190 -8.23 -2.11 -9.53
N LYS A 191 -7.84 -2.03 -8.26
CA LYS A 191 -6.43 -2.01 -7.85
C LYS A 191 -5.67 -3.28 -8.23
N VAL A 192 -6.32 -4.44 -8.13
CA VAL A 192 -5.74 -5.71 -8.59
C VAL A 192 -5.57 -5.73 -10.11
N LEU A 193 -6.54 -5.22 -10.85
CA LEU A 193 -6.45 -5.09 -12.32
C LEU A 193 -5.29 -4.16 -12.72
N GLU A 194 -5.15 -3.01 -12.07
CA GLU A 194 -4.03 -2.08 -12.29
C GLU A 194 -2.68 -2.73 -12.00
N ALA A 195 -2.56 -3.41 -10.86
CA ALA A 195 -1.33 -4.12 -10.50
C ALA A 195 -1.02 -5.26 -11.47
N TYR A 196 -2.00 -6.03 -11.90
CA TYR A 196 -1.85 -7.09 -12.90
C TYR A 196 -1.38 -6.55 -14.25
N ASN A 197 -1.98 -5.45 -14.72
CA ASN A 197 -1.58 -4.78 -15.95
C ASN A 197 -0.15 -4.25 -15.86
N ALA A 198 0.24 -3.66 -14.71
CA ALA A 198 1.61 -3.21 -14.49
C ALA A 198 2.62 -4.36 -14.56
N VAL A 199 2.32 -5.54 -13.97
CA VAL A 199 3.17 -6.74 -14.08
C VAL A 199 3.27 -7.19 -15.54
N THR A 200 2.15 -7.25 -16.26
CA THR A 200 2.10 -7.68 -17.66
C THR A 200 2.91 -6.74 -18.57
N GLU A 201 2.80 -5.43 -18.36
CA GLU A 201 3.58 -4.42 -19.07
C GLU A 201 5.08 -4.58 -18.82
N GLN A 202 5.48 -4.73 -17.55
CA GLN A 202 6.89 -4.94 -17.20
C GLN A 202 7.44 -6.25 -17.76
N LEU A 203 6.65 -7.34 -17.77
CA LEU A 203 7.04 -8.60 -18.39
C LEU A 203 7.25 -8.48 -19.91
N ALA A 204 6.41 -7.70 -20.58
CA ALA A 204 6.56 -7.46 -22.01
C ALA A 204 7.82 -6.63 -22.32
N THR A 205 8.12 -5.62 -21.49
CA THR A 205 9.24 -4.70 -21.73
C THR A 205 10.59 -5.26 -21.30
N ILE A 206 10.65 -6.10 -20.28
CA ILE A 206 11.94 -6.62 -19.74
C ILE A 206 12.69 -7.45 -20.76
N ARG A 207 11.99 -8.26 -21.56
CA ARG A 207 12.60 -9.09 -22.62
C ARG A 207 13.30 -8.22 -23.66
N ALA A 208 12.65 -7.17 -24.14
CA ALA A 208 13.24 -6.25 -25.11
C ALA A 208 14.45 -5.50 -24.54
N LYS A 209 14.40 -5.14 -23.24
CA LYS A 209 15.53 -4.48 -22.56
C LYS A 209 16.68 -5.44 -22.30
N ALA A 210 16.42 -6.71 -21.97
CA ALA A 210 17.44 -7.75 -21.84
C ALA A 210 18.17 -7.98 -23.18
N GLU A 211 17.41 -8.09 -24.28
CA GLU A 211 17.94 -8.22 -25.62
C GLU A 211 18.79 -7.00 -26.02
N THR A 212 18.30 -5.80 -25.71
CA THR A 212 19.03 -4.55 -25.96
C THR A 212 20.34 -4.51 -25.17
N ALA A 213 20.33 -4.89 -23.89
CA ALA A 213 21.53 -4.95 -23.06
C ALA A 213 22.53 -5.99 -23.58
N ALA A 214 22.06 -7.16 -24.03
CA ALA A 214 22.90 -8.19 -24.64
C ALA A 214 23.52 -7.71 -25.94
N LEU A 215 22.76 -7.00 -26.78
CA LEU A 215 23.26 -6.42 -28.04
C LEU A 215 24.37 -5.40 -27.77
N TYR A 216 24.18 -4.45 -26.85
CA TYR A 216 25.21 -3.47 -26.51
C TYR A 216 26.41 -4.10 -25.83
N ASN A 217 26.26 -5.19 -25.08
CA ASN A 217 27.39 -5.96 -24.56
C ASN A 217 28.21 -6.63 -25.68
N ALA A 218 27.55 -7.17 -26.71
CA ALA A 218 28.21 -7.71 -27.89
C ALA A 218 28.90 -6.62 -28.71
N GLN A 219 28.23 -5.49 -28.95
CA GLN A 219 28.77 -4.33 -29.65
C GLN A 219 30.03 -3.78 -28.93
N MET A 220 29.99 -3.74 -27.61
CA MET A 220 31.14 -3.27 -26.82
C MET A 220 32.38 -4.11 -27.04
N LYS A 221 32.26 -5.46 -27.12
CA LYS A 221 33.40 -6.34 -27.42
C LYS A 221 34.00 -6.05 -28.79
N ILE A 222 33.16 -5.76 -29.79
CA ILE A 222 33.63 -5.38 -31.15
C ILE A 222 34.32 -4.02 -31.07
N SER A 223 33.80 -3.06 -30.35
CA SER A 223 34.38 -1.73 -30.20
C SER A 223 35.74 -1.77 -29.48
N GLU A 224 35.87 -2.58 -28.43
CA GLU A 224 37.15 -2.81 -27.74
C GLU A 224 38.20 -3.39 -28.70
N PHE A 225 37.83 -4.36 -29.54
CA PHE A 225 38.74 -4.94 -30.53
C PHE A 225 39.14 -3.89 -31.60
N ASN A 226 38.18 -3.09 -32.10
CA ASN A 226 38.47 -2.02 -33.06
C ASN A 226 39.36 -0.92 -32.45
N PHE A 227 39.22 -0.61 -31.16
CA PHE A 227 40.08 0.32 -30.45
C PHE A 227 41.53 -0.21 -30.36
N ILE A 228 41.74 -1.49 -30.02
CA ILE A 228 43.07 -2.11 -29.99
C ILE A 228 43.73 -2.08 -31.38
N GLN A 229 42.92 -2.25 -32.45
CA GLN A 229 43.41 -2.17 -33.84
C GLN A 229 43.64 -0.73 -34.33
N GLY A 230 43.24 0.28 -33.56
CA GLY A 230 43.39 1.67 -33.95
C GLY A 230 42.36 2.16 -34.95
N LYS A 231 41.25 1.42 -35.16
CA LYS A 231 40.19 1.79 -36.07
C LYS A 231 39.23 2.83 -35.49
N ILE A 232 39.13 2.89 -34.19
CA ILE A 232 38.32 3.89 -33.43
C ILE A 232 39.18 4.58 -32.39
N ASP A 233 38.84 5.78 -32.04
CA ASP A 233 39.48 6.59 -31.01
C ASP A 233 38.92 6.31 -29.62
N ILE A 234 39.54 6.85 -28.57
CA ILE A 234 39.13 6.68 -27.19
C ILE A 234 37.79 7.37 -26.90
N ILE A 235 37.44 8.43 -27.61
CA ILE A 235 36.19 9.17 -27.45
C ILE A 235 35.02 8.29 -27.92
N THR A 236 35.19 7.68 -29.11
CA THR A 236 34.19 6.73 -29.65
C THR A 236 34.00 5.53 -28.74
N LEU A 237 35.10 4.96 -28.23
CA LEU A 237 35.02 3.85 -27.25
C LEU A 237 34.29 4.26 -25.99
N SER A 238 34.55 5.45 -25.46
CA SER A 238 33.89 6.00 -24.29
C SER A 238 32.39 6.20 -24.50
N LEU A 239 31.99 6.65 -25.69
CA LEU A 239 30.59 6.80 -26.09
C LEU A 239 29.86 5.43 -26.12
N GLU A 240 30.49 4.41 -26.72
CA GLU A 240 29.94 3.06 -26.78
C GLU A 240 29.81 2.44 -25.38
N ARG A 241 30.77 2.69 -24.49
CA ARG A 241 30.64 2.32 -23.06
C ARG A 241 29.48 2.99 -22.39
N GLY A 242 29.26 4.28 -22.62
CA GLY A 242 28.11 5.00 -22.08
C GLY A 242 26.78 4.40 -22.54
N ARG A 243 26.68 4.02 -23.83
CA ARG A 243 25.49 3.36 -24.40
C ARG A 243 25.23 2.01 -23.75
N ARG A 244 26.29 1.17 -23.59
CA ARG A 244 26.20 -0.11 -22.90
C ARG A 244 25.75 0.07 -21.46
N SER A 245 26.40 0.97 -20.71
CA SER A 245 26.05 1.26 -19.32
C SER A 245 24.59 1.70 -19.17
N GLY A 246 24.12 2.58 -20.05
CA GLY A 246 22.71 3.00 -20.08
C GLY A 246 21.74 1.85 -20.34
N ALA A 247 22.06 0.97 -21.29
CA ALA A 247 21.22 -0.19 -21.60
C ALA A 247 21.16 -1.19 -20.44
N VAL A 248 22.30 -1.49 -19.80
CA VAL A 248 22.36 -2.37 -18.61
C VAL A 248 21.60 -1.76 -17.44
N THR A 249 21.79 -0.47 -17.19
CA THR A 249 21.05 0.23 -16.12
C THR A 249 19.53 0.21 -16.33
N ASN A 250 19.10 0.44 -17.57
CA ASN A 250 17.67 0.38 -17.93
C ASN A 250 17.07 -1.03 -17.75
N TYR A 251 17.86 -2.06 -18.06
CA TYR A 251 17.44 -3.45 -17.83
C TYR A 251 17.31 -3.75 -16.34
N GLU A 252 18.33 -3.41 -15.51
CA GLU A 252 18.30 -3.62 -14.07
C GLU A 252 17.15 -2.85 -13.39
N GLN A 253 16.91 -1.60 -13.79
CA GLN A 253 15.77 -0.82 -13.29
C GLN A 253 14.44 -1.50 -13.60
N SER A 254 14.28 -2.06 -14.81
CA SER A 254 13.07 -2.76 -15.19
C SER A 254 12.90 -4.08 -14.43
N ARG A 255 14.01 -4.76 -14.12
CA ARG A 255 14.00 -5.97 -13.30
C ARG A 255 13.50 -5.68 -11.88
N VAL A 256 13.98 -4.60 -11.27
CA VAL A 256 13.52 -4.16 -9.96
C VAL A 256 12.06 -3.71 -10.01
N ALA A 257 11.66 -2.96 -11.05
CA ALA A 257 10.28 -2.53 -11.23
C ALA A 257 9.31 -3.71 -11.36
N LEU A 258 9.68 -4.72 -12.15
CA LEU A 258 8.91 -5.96 -12.28
C LEU A 258 8.76 -6.68 -10.94
N HIS A 259 9.86 -6.85 -10.21
CA HIS A 259 9.85 -7.48 -8.89
C HIS A 259 8.91 -6.74 -7.91
N ASN A 260 8.99 -5.41 -7.86
CA ASN A 260 8.12 -4.60 -7.02
C ASN A 260 6.64 -4.71 -7.43
N SER A 261 6.35 -4.75 -8.73
CA SER A 261 4.99 -4.93 -9.24
C SER A 261 4.41 -6.30 -8.87
N ILE A 262 5.22 -7.35 -8.93
CA ILE A 262 4.81 -8.71 -8.52
C ILE A 262 4.52 -8.74 -7.01
N ILE A 263 5.40 -8.19 -6.17
CA ILE A 263 5.17 -8.12 -4.72
C ILE A 263 3.88 -7.34 -4.42
N LEU A 264 3.65 -6.22 -5.11
CA LEU A 264 2.42 -5.44 -4.93
C LEU A 264 1.18 -6.28 -5.24
N LEU A 265 1.20 -7.04 -6.35
CA LEU A 265 0.10 -7.93 -6.73
C LEU A 265 -0.11 -9.05 -5.70
N GLU A 266 0.97 -9.67 -5.20
CA GLU A 266 0.91 -10.66 -4.13
C GLU A 266 0.34 -10.09 -2.83
N MET A 267 0.74 -8.88 -2.44
CA MET A 267 0.21 -8.21 -1.24
C MET A 267 -1.27 -7.85 -1.35
N LEU A 268 -1.73 -7.49 -2.55
CA LEU A 268 -3.14 -7.16 -2.77
C LEU A 268 -4.06 -8.38 -2.77
N THR A 269 -3.56 -9.52 -3.27
CA THR A 269 -4.36 -10.73 -3.51
C THR A 269 -4.05 -11.87 -2.55
N ASN A 270 -2.91 -11.78 -1.84
CA ASN A 270 -2.39 -12.86 -0.99
C ASN A 270 -2.10 -14.17 -1.77
N VAL A 271 -2.00 -14.10 -3.11
CA VAL A 271 -1.64 -15.21 -3.99
C VAL A 271 -0.15 -15.15 -4.24
N LYS A 272 0.59 -16.19 -3.86
CA LYS A 272 2.04 -16.27 -4.13
C LYS A 272 2.29 -16.62 -5.59
N ILE A 273 3.02 -15.76 -6.30
CA ILE A 273 3.44 -15.92 -7.69
C ILE A 273 4.87 -16.43 -7.73
N ILE A 274 5.74 -15.88 -6.89
CA ILE A 274 7.12 -16.31 -6.76
C ILE A 274 7.15 -17.48 -5.77
N LYS A 275 7.54 -18.65 -6.27
CA LYS A 275 7.79 -19.82 -5.41
C LYS A 275 9.13 -19.61 -4.71
N GLU A 276 9.13 -19.33 -3.43
CA GLU A 276 10.33 -19.43 -2.59
C GLU A 276 10.79 -20.89 -2.58
N LYS A 277 12.02 -21.12 -3.07
CA LYS A 277 12.69 -22.42 -2.94
C LYS A 277 13.28 -22.57 -1.57
#